data_277e50558060e770b8279409d2c90bdb
#
_entry.id   277e50558060e770b8279409d2c90bdb
#
_cell.length_a   1.000
_cell.length_b   1.000
_cell.length_c   1.000
_cell.angle_alpha   90.00
_cell.angle_beta   90.00
_cell.angle_gamma   90.00
#
_symmetry.space_group_name_H-M   'P 1'
#
loop_
_entity.id
_entity.type
_entity.pdbx_description
1 polymer ?
#
loop_
_entity_poly.entity_id
_entity_poly.type
_entity_poly.pdbx_seq_one_letter_code
_entity_poly.pdbx_strand_id
1 'polypeptide(L)'
;IFVNKCQEYFNIDVVWLEFDVKYNKPSFKIVDFNSAYRSHLKGEKESGYLNHPFHKLIKKYGIPSIKAPFCSSRLKGDVLRRYMSSIGMRKRKEYTLAIGIRSDEMDRCGNYWYPLVIADVTKPIVNTFWSKMPFRLQLKGYEGNCKTCWKKSFRKLATIYKENPRHYDFFKEMENKFTNIPITRKDHKTGLYKTINPPFKFFRDLNLTDDIAKMSKENFETPLDDSRNNNYQHSILHDGTELDSTNGCIESCDVF
;
A
#
# COMPACT_ATOMS: atom_id res chain seq x y z
N ILE A 1 -0.92 -12.65 9.69
CA ILE A 1 -1.53 -13.12 10.96
C ILE A 1 -3.00 -12.69 11.04
N PHE A 2 -3.31 -11.38 11.00
CA PHE A 2 -4.70 -10.90 11.20
C PHE A 2 -5.69 -11.51 10.19
N VAL A 3 -5.42 -11.41 8.88
CA VAL A 3 -6.29 -11.96 7.83
C VAL A 3 -6.46 -13.49 7.96
N ASN A 4 -5.39 -14.20 8.34
CA ASN A 4 -5.47 -15.64 8.57
C ASN A 4 -6.41 -15.98 9.75
N LYS A 5 -6.33 -15.20 10.85
CA LYS A 5 -7.28 -15.33 11.97
C LYS A 5 -8.72 -15.02 11.55
N CYS A 6 -8.92 -14.03 10.67
CA CYS A 6 -10.26 -13.76 10.12
C CYS A 6 -10.78 -14.94 9.30
N GLN A 7 -9.95 -15.52 8.44
CA GLN A 7 -10.29 -16.69 7.63
C GLN A 7 -10.74 -17.86 8.51
N GLU A 8 -9.97 -18.18 9.54
CA GLU A 8 -10.25 -19.27 10.47
C GLU A 8 -11.51 -18.99 11.32
N TYR A 9 -11.59 -17.80 11.92
CA TYR A 9 -12.65 -17.45 12.87
C TYR A 9 -14.03 -17.30 12.21
N PHE A 10 -14.07 -16.67 11.03
CA PHE A 10 -15.31 -16.42 10.30
C PHE A 10 -15.64 -17.49 9.27
N ASN A 11 -14.78 -18.51 9.13
CA ASN A 11 -14.90 -19.58 8.13
C ASN A 11 -15.16 -19.04 6.71
N ILE A 12 -14.33 -18.09 6.30
CA ILE A 12 -14.41 -17.46 4.97
C ILE A 12 -13.24 -17.89 4.09
N ASP A 13 -13.52 -18.13 2.81
CA ASP A 13 -12.49 -18.44 1.83
C ASP A 13 -11.69 -17.19 1.47
N VAL A 14 -10.38 -17.25 1.65
CA VAL A 14 -9.44 -16.18 1.28
C VAL A 14 -8.44 -16.68 0.27
N VAL A 15 -8.43 -16.08 -0.91
CA VAL A 15 -7.41 -16.35 -1.92
C VAL A 15 -6.27 -15.35 -1.75
N TRP A 16 -5.09 -15.84 -1.40
CA TRP A 16 -3.89 -15.05 -1.22
C TRP A 16 -3.15 -14.90 -2.54
N LEU A 17 -2.95 -13.68 -2.98
CA LEU A 17 -2.35 -13.37 -4.27
C LEU A 17 -1.14 -12.45 -4.10
N GLU A 18 -0.08 -12.75 -4.82
CA GLU A 18 1.10 -11.88 -4.93
C GLU A 18 1.41 -11.53 -6.38
N PHE A 19 1.91 -10.31 -6.58
CA PHE A 19 2.44 -9.89 -7.86
C PHE A 19 3.66 -10.74 -8.23
N ASP A 20 3.70 -11.17 -9.49
CA ASP A 20 4.83 -11.89 -10.07
C ASP A 20 5.11 -11.44 -11.50
N VAL A 21 6.25 -11.88 -12.02
CA VAL A 21 6.65 -11.67 -13.41
C VAL A 21 7.03 -13.01 -14.01
N LYS A 22 6.29 -13.46 -15.03
CA LYS A 22 6.57 -14.68 -15.78
C LYS A 22 6.86 -14.34 -17.24
N TYR A 23 7.93 -14.89 -17.78
CA TYR A 23 8.33 -14.64 -19.19
C TYR A 23 8.37 -13.13 -19.52
N ASN A 24 8.92 -12.33 -18.64
CA ASN A 24 8.98 -10.87 -18.73
C ASN A 24 7.60 -10.17 -18.84
N LYS A 25 6.50 -10.85 -18.48
CA LYS A 25 5.15 -10.29 -18.44
C LYS A 25 4.64 -10.23 -17.00
N PRO A 26 3.88 -9.19 -16.62
CA PRO A 26 3.25 -9.12 -15.31
C PRO A 26 2.31 -10.30 -15.13
N SER A 27 2.38 -10.92 -13.97
CA SER A 27 1.63 -12.10 -13.60
C SER A 27 1.24 -12.05 -12.12
N PHE A 28 0.73 -13.15 -11.63
CA PHE A 28 0.47 -13.37 -10.21
C PHE A 28 0.88 -14.79 -9.82
N LYS A 29 1.01 -15.01 -8.54
CA LYS A 29 1.07 -16.35 -7.93
C LYS A 29 0.04 -16.44 -6.81
N ILE A 30 -0.56 -17.61 -6.67
CA ILE A 30 -1.39 -17.96 -5.53
C ILE A 30 -0.45 -18.47 -4.45
N VAL A 31 -0.64 -17.99 -3.24
CA VAL A 31 0.12 -18.36 -2.05
C VAL A 31 -0.84 -18.69 -0.92
N ASP A 32 -0.33 -19.21 0.17
CA ASP A 32 -1.04 -19.37 1.44
C ASP A 32 -0.39 -18.52 2.53
N PHE A 33 -0.93 -18.62 3.75
CA PHE A 33 -0.37 -17.90 4.88
C PHE A 33 1.11 -18.21 5.14
N ASN A 34 1.57 -19.44 4.88
CA ASN A 34 2.94 -19.85 5.16
C ASN A 34 3.91 -19.47 4.03
N SER A 35 3.47 -19.57 2.79
CA SER A 35 4.26 -19.28 1.59
C SER A 35 4.20 -17.83 1.14
N ALA A 36 3.27 -17.02 1.69
CA ALA A 36 3.18 -15.59 1.39
C ALA A 36 4.46 -14.86 1.79
N TYR A 37 4.91 -13.97 0.91
CA TYR A 37 6.10 -13.18 1.14
C TYR A 37 6.01 -12.35 2.44
N ARG A 38 7.06 -12.38 3.23
CA ARG A 38 7.20 -11.60 4.47
C ARG A 38 8.52 -10.85 4.46
N SER A 39 8.47 -9.55 4.61
CA SER A 39 9.64 -8.64 4.59
C SER A 39 10.62 -8.81 5.75
N HIS A 40 10.36 -9.75 6.65
CA HIS A 40 11.18 -9.97 7.85
C HIS A 40 11.88 -11.33 7.84
N LEU A 41 11.87 -12.03 6.71
CA LEU A 41 12.55 -13.31 6.62
C LEU A 41 14.06 -13.09 6.67
N LYS A 42 14.73 -13.94 7.46
CA LYS A 42 16.19 -13.96 7.56
C LYS A 42 16.80 -14.21 6.17
N GLY A 43 17.85 -13.49 5.82
CA GLY A 43 18.52 -13.65 4.54
C GLY A 43 17.91 -12.85 3.37
N GLU A 44 16.86 -12.07 3.61
CA GLU A 44 16.21 -11.31 2.56
C GLU A 44 17.05 -10.15 2.04
N LYS A 45 17.73 -9.45 2.94
CA LYS A 45 18.65 -8.37 2.59
C LYS A 45 19.86 -8.91 1.83
N GLU A 46 20.39 -10.03 2.25
CA GLU A 46 21.51 -10.74 1.61
C GLU A 46 21.15 -11.21 0.20
N SER A 47 19.91 -11.62 -0.02
CA SER A 47 19.40 -11.95 -1.36
C SER A 47 19.07 -10.74 -2.23
N GLY A 48 19.23 -9.51 -1.72
CA GLY A 48 18.89 -8.28 -2.41
C GLY A 48 17.39 -8.15 -2.73
N TYR A 49 16.55 -8.74 -1.91
CA TYR A 49 15.08 -8.71 -2.01
C TYR A 49 14.53 -9.31 -3.32
N LEU A 50 15.21 -10.25 -3.96
CA LEU A 50 14.83 -10.79 -5.27
C LEU A 50 13.42 -11.39 -5.30
N ASN A 51 12.97 -11.97 -4.21
CA ASN A 51 11.63 -12.55 -4.08
C ASN A 51 10.54 -11.55 -3.67
N HIS A 52 10.93 -10.32 -3.31
CA HIS A 52 9.97 -9.31 -2.89
C HIS A 52 9.05 -8.89 -4.05
N PRO A 53 7.72 -8.98 -3.91
CA PRO A 53 6.80 -8.61 -4.99
C PRO A 53 7.00 -7.17 -5.49
N PHE A 54 7.31 -6.25 -4.60
CA PHE A 54 7.59 -4.86 -4.96
C PHE A 54 8.94 -4.70 -5.68
N HIS A 55 9.97 -5.48 -5.35
CA HIS A 55 11.22 -5.51 -6.13
C HIS A 55 10.97 -5.94 -7.57
N LYS A 56 10.19 -7.02 -7.76
CA LYS A 56 9.81 -7.50 -9.10
C LYS A 56 9.04 -6.41 -9.90
N LEU A 57 8.16 -5.66 -9.22
CA LEU A 57 7.47 -4.54 -9.81
C LEU A 57 8.44 -3.42 -10.24
N ILE A 58 9.34 -3.01 -9.34
CA ILE A 58 10.32 -1.94 -9.59
C ILE A 58 11.26 -2.34 -10.73
N LYS A 59 11.75 -3.55 -10.73
CA LYS A 59 12.56 -4.09 -11.82
C LYS A 59 11.83 -4.02 -13.17
N LYS A 60 10.52 -4.23 -13.18
CA LYS A 60 9.71 -4.22 -14.42
C LYS A 60 9.28 -2.82 -14.86
N TYR A 61 8.92 -1.94 -13.94
CA TYR A 61 8.25 -0.67 -14.25
C TYR A 61 8.98 0.56 -13.72
N GLY A 62 10.09 0.36 -13.01
CA GLY A 62 10.82 1.40 -12.31
C GLY A 62 10.22 1.78 -10.96
N ILE A 63 10.86 2.73 -10.28
CA ILE A 63 10.45 3.21 -8.97
C ILE A 63 9.14 4.01 -9.12
N PRO A 64 8.05 3.62 -8.42
CA PRO A 64 6.86 4.45 -8.36
C PRO A 64 7.11 5.67 -7.47
N SER A 65 6.45 6.77 -7.80
CA SER A 65 6.63 8.04 -7.09
C SER A 65 5.31 8.80 -7.00
N ILE A 66 5.33 9.95 -6.32
CA ILE A 66 4.18 10.85 -6.24
C ILE A 66 3.68 11.29 -7.64
N LYS A 67 4.59 11.42 -8.60
CA LYS A 67 4.23 11.72 -10.01
C LYS A 67 3.69 10.53 -10.79
N ALA A 68 3.99 9.31 -10.35
CA ALA A 68 3.61 8.08 -11.01
C ALA A 68 3.28 6.99 -9.99
N PRO A 69 2.13 7.10 -9.28
CA PRO A 69 1.77 6.24 -8.15
C PRO A 69 1.13 4.92 -8.61
N PHE A 70 1.79 4.16 -9.45
CA PHE A 70 1.24 2.92 -10.04
C PHE A 70 1.36 1.67 -9.17
N CYS A 71 1.99 1.75 -7.99
CA CYS A 71 2.23 0.55 -7.15
C CYS A 71 0.94 -0.14 -6.71
N SER A 72 -0.08 0.62 -6.30
CA SER A 72 -1.34 0.04 -5.84
C SER A 72 -2.09 -0.65 -6.97
N SER A 73 -2.25 0.02 -8.11
CA SER A 73 -2.92 -0.57 -9.27
C SER A 73 -2.20 -1.83 -9.76
N ARG A 74 -0.87 -1.85 -9.78
CA ARG A 74 -0.08 -2.97 -10.28
C ARG A 74 0.05 -4.12 -9.28
N LEU A 75 0.30 -3.82 -7.99
CA LEU A 75 0.48 -4.87 -6.97
C LEU A 75 -0.84 -5.47 -6.48
N LYS A 76 -1.95 -4.76 -6.63
CA LYS A 76 -3.26 -5.20 -6.14
C LYS A 76 -4.26 -5.38 -7.29
N GLY A 77 -4.65 -4.30 -7.97
CA GLY A 77 -5.70 -4.33 -8.98
C GLY A 77 -5.40 -5.21 -10.19
N ASP A 78 -4.19 -5.12 -10.75
CA ASP A 78 -3.80 -5.96 -11.89
C ASP A 78 -3.68 -7.43 -11.48
N VAL A 79 -3.19 -7.71 -10.27
CA VAL A 79 -3.09 -9.06 -9.73
C VAL A 79 -4.46 -9.69 -9.60
N LEU A 80 -5.41 -8.98 -8.97
CA LEU A 80 -6.79 -9.45 -8.83
C LEU A 80 -7.45 -9.67 -10.19
N ARG A 81 -7.35 -8.71 -11.12
CA ARG A 81 -7.93 -8.86 -12.48
C ARG A 81 -7.37 -10.06 -13.23
N ARG A 82 -6.07 -10.32 -13.12
CA ARG A 82 -5.42 -11.46 -13.77
C ARG A 82 -5.87 -12.78 -13.16
N TYR A 83 -6.00 -12.83 -11.85
CA TYR A 83 -6.54 -14.01 -11.18
C TYR A 83 -7.98 -14.26 -11.62
N MET A 84 -8.88 -13.27 -11.57
CA MET A 84 -10.27 -13.44 -12.00
C MET A 84 -10.36 -13.87 -13.46
N SER A 85 -9.54 -13.29 -14.33
CA SER A 85 -9.48 -13.72 -15.73
C SER A 85 -8.97 -15.16 -15.89
N SER A 86 -8.06 -15.64 -15.04
CA SER A 86 -7.53 -17.00 -15.12
C SER A 86 -8.54 -18.07 -14.71
N ILE A 87 -9.54 -17.72 -13.92
CA ILE A 87 -10.67 -18.56 -13.54
C ILE A 87 -11.91 -18.34 -14.42
N GLY A 88 -11.74 -17.66 -15.58
CA GLY A 88 -12.76 -17.45 -16.56
C GLY A 88 -13.73 -16.28 -16.32
N MET A 89 -13.56 -15.54 -15.22
CA MET A 89 -14.48 -14.45 -14.85
C MET A 89 -14.13 -13.12 -15.51
N ARG A 90 -15.12 -12.49 -16.14
CA ARG A 90 -14.98 -11.21 -16.85
C ARG A 90 -15.48 -10.06 -16.00
N LYS A 91 -14.65 -9.00 -15.89
CA LYS A 91 -14.98 -7.78 -15.17
C LYS A 91 -16.34 -7.20 -15.60
N ARG A 92 -17.16 -6.78 -14.63
CA ARG A 92 -18.49 -6.18 -14.78
C ARG A 92 -19.59 -7.10 -15.32
N LYS A 93 -19.28 -8.34 -15.68
CA LYS A 93 -20.27 -9.31 -16.14
C LYS A 93 -20.48 -10.43 -15.11
N GLU A 94 -19.39 -10.96 -14.58
CA GLU A 94 -19.41 -12.18 -13.76
C GLU A 94 -18.94 -11.96 -12.32
N TYR A 95 -18.39 -10.78 -12.00
CA TYR A 95 -18.06 -10.41 -10.62
C TYR A 95 -18.19 -8.92 -10.35
N THR A 96 -18.50 -8.59 -9.12
CA THR A 96 -18.52 -7.22 -8.59
C THR A 96 -17.36 -7.03 -7.62
N LEU A 97 -16.67 -5.91 -7.74
CA LEU A 97 -15.61 -5.53 -6.83
C LEU A 97 -16.18 -4.76 -5.64
N ALA A 98 -16.18 -5.39 -4.47
CA ALA A 98 -16.52 -4.76 -3.21
C ALA A 98 -15.28 -4.12 -2.57
N ILE A 99 -15.41 -2.91 -2.05
CA ILE A 99 -14.33 -2.17 -1.40
C ILE A 99 -14.79 -1.72 -0.02
N GLY A 100 -13.96 -1.96 0.99
CA GLY A 100 -14.24 -1.68 2.40
C GLY A 100 -14.04 -0.21 2.79
N ILE A 101 -14.55 0.74 1.99
CA ILE A 101 -14.64 2.16 2.38
C ILE A 101 -15.84 2.31 3.31
N ARG A 102 -15.65 3.01 4.43
CA ARG A 102 -16.69 3.28 5.41
C ARG A 102 -17.51 4.52 5.05
N SER A 103 -18.66 4.70 5.70
CA SER A 103 -19.52 5.86 5.47
C SER A 103 -18.86 7.20 5.86
N ASP A 104 -17.94 7.19 6.82
CA ASP A 104 -17.14 8.37 7.19
C ASP A 104 -15.95 8.64 6.25
N GLU A 105 -15.84 7.92 5.13
CA GLU A 105 -14.79 8.07 4.10
C GLU A 105 -15.40 8.16 2.68
N MET A 106 -16.62 8.66 2.53
CA MET A 106 -17.35 8.67 1.25
C MET A 106 -16.68 9.48 0.13
N ASP A 107 -15.85 10.46 0.49
CA ASP A 107 -15.04 11.25 -0.43
C ASP A 107 -14.07 10.38 -1.27
N ARG A 108 -13.78 9.17 -0.83
CA ARG A 108 -12.94 8.19 -1.51
C ARG A 108 -13.71 7.24 -2.44
N CYS A 109 -15.03 7.35 -2.49
CA CYS A 109 -15.86 6.47 -3.31
C CYS A 109 -15.72 6.81 -4.80
N GLY A 110 -15.58 5.77 -5.62
CA GLY A 110 -15.62 5.83 -7.07
C GLY A 110 -16.74 4.92 -7.59
N ASN A 111 -16.52 4.28 -8.73
CA ASN A 111 -17.52 3.43 -9.36
C ASN A 111 -17.36 1.95 -9.00
N TYR A 112 -17.56 1.62 -7.70
CA TYR A 112 -17.48 0.28 -7.14
C TYR A 112 -18.64 0.02 -6.16
N TRP A 113 -18.74 -1.19 -5.65
CA TRP A 113 -19.69 -1.52 -4.61
C TRP A 113 -19.05 -1.28 -3.22
N TYR A 114 -19.75 -0.50 -2.37
CA TYR A 114 -19.27 -0.09 -1.04
C TYR A 114 -20.23 -0.59 0.04
N PRO A 115 -20.15 -1.86 0.46
CA PRO A 115 -21.10 -2.43 1.41
C PRO A 115 -21.10 -1.72 2.76
N LEU A 116 -19.96 -1.22 3.23
CA LEU A 116 -19.88 -0.52 4.51
C LEU A 116 -20.51 0.88 4.44
N VAL A 117 -20.44 1.56 3.28
CA VAL A 117 -21.15 2.82 3.07
C VAL A 117 -22.68 2.58 3.08
N ILE A 118 -23.14 1.56 2.37
CA ILE A 118 -24.57 1.20 2.29
C ILE A 118 -25.12 0.84 3.67
N ALA A 119 -24.31 0.17 4.49
CA ALA A 119 -24.70 -0.23 5.86
C ALA A 119 -24.42 0.87 6.91
N ASP A 120 -24.04 2.07 6.49
CA ASP A 120 -23.66 3.21 7.36
C ASP A 120 -22.64 2.85 8.45
N VAL A 121 -21.63 2.06 8.10
CA VAL A 121 -20.57 1.63 9.02
C VAL A 121 -19.48 2.67 9.08
N THR A 122 -19.29 3.26 10.26
CA THR A 122 -18.26 4.25 10.59
C THR A 122 -17.07 3.63 11.32
N LYS A 123 -15.97 4.39 11.50
CA LYS A 123 -14.81 3.95 12.27
C LYS A 123 -15.14 3.55 13.72
N PRO A 124 -15.97 4.29 14.49
CA PRO A 124 -16.42 3.85 15.81
C PRO A 124 -17.11 2.48 15.81
N ILE A 125 -17.99 2.21 14.82
CA ILE A 125 -18.68 0.93 14.68
C ILE A 125 -17.67 -0.20 14.44
N VAL A 126 -16.71 0.01 13.53
CA VAL A 126 -15.63 -0.95 13.28
C VAL A 126 -14.79 -1.22 14.54
N ASN A 127 -14.43 -0.15 15.26
CA ASN A 127 -13.66 -0.29 16.50
C ASN A 127 -14.44 -1.05 17.58
N THR A 128 -15.74 -0.77 17.73
CA THR A 128 -16.64 -1.47 18.66
C THR A 128 -16.79 -2.94 18.29
N PHE A 129 -16.92 -3.25 17.02
CA PHE A 129 -16.94 -4.63 16.54
C PHE A 129 -15.66 -5.38 16.94
N TRP A 130 -14.48 -4.84 16.59
CA TRP A 130 -13.21 -5.50 16.87
C TRP A 130 -12.84 -5.52 18.35
N SER A 131 -13.37 -4.62 19.18
CA SER A 131 -13.16 -4.67 20.63
C SER A 131 -13.81 -5.88 21.30
N LYS A 132 -14.86 -6.42 20.70
CA LYS A 132 -15.59 -7.61 21.16
C LYS A 132 -15.02 -8.93 20.63
N MET A 133 -14.09 -8.86 19.65
CA MET A 133 -13.50 -10.04 19.05
C MET A 133 -12.30 -10.55 19.86
N PRO A 134 -12.02 -11.88 19.85
CA PRO A 134 -10.88 -12.45 20.57
C PRO A 134 -9.51 -12.04 19.98
N PHE A 135 -9.51 -11.36 18.86
CA PHE A 135 -8.32 -10.81 18.22
C PHE A 135 -8.64 -9.51 17.50
N ARG A 136 -7.62 -8.72 17.24
CA ARG A 136 -7.74 -7.47 16.47
C ARG A 136 -6.45 -7.14 15.74
N LEU A 137 -6.51 -6.25 14.77
CA LEU A 137 -5.33 -5.73 14.09
C LEU A 137 -4.47 -4.93 15.07
N GLN A 138 -3.17 -5.29 15.17
CA GLN A 138 -2.21 -4.69 16.09
C GLN A 138 -1.29 -3.74 15.30
N LEU A 139 -1.84 -2.67 14.75
CA LEU A 139 -1.09 -1.62 14.07
C LEU A 139 -1.41 -0.26 14.70
N LYS A 140 -0.40 0.59 14.80
CA LYS A 140 -0.57 2.01 15.13
C LYS A 140 -1.22 2.74 13.97
N GLY A 141 -1.88 3.87 14.20
CA GLY A 141 -2.57 4.63 13.16
C GLY A 141 -1.67 5.00 11.98
N TYR A 142 -0.43 5.39 12.27
CA TYR A 142 0.56 5.75 11.25
C TYR A 142 1.25 4.54 10.58
N GLU A 143 1.02 3.31 11.03
CA GLU A 143 1.58 2.10 10.42
C GLU A 143 0.70 1.49 9.31
N GLY A 144 -0.52 1.99 9.14
CA GLY A 144 -1.46 1.49 8.13
C GLY A 144 -0.88 1.51 6.71
N ASN A 145 -1.40 0.67 5.82
CA ASN A 145 -0.90 0.45 4.44
C ASN A 145 0.58 0.03 4.38
N CYS A 146 1.33 0.53 3.38
CA CYS A 146 2.79 0.36 3.35
C CYS A 146 3.41 1.24 4.43
N LYS A 147 4.22 0.67 5.35
CA LYS A 147 4.83 1.43 6.45
C LYS A 147 5.56 2.69 5.97
N THR A 148 6.34 2.57 4.93
CA THR A 148 7.20 3.62 4.37
C THR A 148 6.63 4.20 3.07
N CYS A 149 5.30 4.27 2.96
CA CYS A 149 4.65 4.87 1.79
C CYS A 149 4.99 6.36 1.69
N TRP A 150 5.49 6.79 0.53
CA TRP A 150 5.81 8.21 0.27
C TRP A 150 4.59 9.14 0.31
N LYS A 151 3.39 8.62 0.30
CA LYS A 151 2.16 9.41 0.49
C LYS A 151 1.92 9.78 1.95
N LYS A 152 2.65 9.21 2.90
CA LYS A 152 2.56 9.58 4.32
C LYS A 152 3.24 10.92 4.56
N SER A 153 2.75 11.66 5.56
CA SER A 153 3.42 12.88 5.99
C SER A 153 4.84 12.61 6.50
N PHE A 154 5.70 13.61 6.41
CA PHE A 154 7.09 13.49 6.88
C PHE A 154 7.16 13.13 8.36
N ARG A 155 6.27 13.67 9.20
CA ARG A 155 6.20 13.33 10.64
C ARG A 155 5.96 11.82 10.84
N LYS A 156 4.98 11.22 10.12
CA LYS A 156 4.72 9.77 10.17
C LYS A 156 5.93 8.96 9.71
N LEU A 157 6.56 9.37 8.63
CA LEU A 157 7.74 8.71 8.09
C LEU A 157 8.94 8.83 9.05
N ALA A 158 9.21 10.01 9.60
CA ALA A 158 10.29 10.23 10.58
C ALA A 158 10.05 9.43 11.88
N THR A 159 8.79 9.35 12.34
CA THR A 159 8.42 8.51 13.50
C THR A 159 8.71 7.04 13.24
N ILE A 160 8.29 6.51 12.10
CA ILE A 160 8.56 5.12 11.70
C ILE A 160 10.07 4.86 11.59
N TYR A 161 10.84 5.82 11.07
CA TYR A 161 12.30 5.71 11.01
C TYR A 161 12.94 5.71 12.40
N LYS A 162 12.49 6.62 13.28
CA LYS A 162 12.98 6.71 14.66
C LYS A 162 12.71 5.43 15.46
N GLU A 163 11.54 4.83 15.28
CA GLU A 163 11.18 3.57 15.93
C GLU A 163 11.97 2.37 15.39
N ASN A 164 12.14 2.27 14.08
CA ASN A 164 12.89 1.19 13.45
C ASN A 164 13.42 1.59 12.06
N PRO A 165 14.67 2.05 11.95
CA PRO A 165 15.28 2.45 10.68
C PRO A 165 15.31 1.33 9.61
N ARG A 166 15.31 0.05 10.02
CA ARG A 166 15.35 -1.09 9.10
C ARG A 166 14.12 -1.19 8.19
N HIS A 167 13.02 -0.53 8.55
CA HIS A 167 11.85 -0.46 7.66
C HIS A 167 12.16 0.23 6.33
N TYR A 168 13.23 1.01 6.26
CA TYR A 168 13.68 1.72 5.06
C TYR A 168 14.73 0.98 4.24
N ASP A 169 15.30 -0.12 4.75
CA ASP A 169 16.39 -0.86 4.07
C ASP A 169 16.00 -1.27 2.64
N PHE A 170 14.78 -1.79 2.46
CA PHE A 170 14.26 -2.15 1.15
C PHE A 170 14.23 -0.95 0.19
N PHE A 171 13.68 0.17 0.62
CA PHE A 171 13.54 1.36 -0.23
C PHE A 171 14.90 1.95 -0.60
N LYS A 172 15.82 2.00 0.35
CA LYS A 172 17.20 2.42 0.13
C LYS A 172 17.90 1.56 -0.92
N GLU A 173 17.74 0.25 -0.80
CA GLU A 173 18.32 -0.70 -1.75
C GLU A 173 17.71 -0.54 -3.15
N MET A 174 16.40 -0.31 -3.25
CA MET A 174 15.74 -0.09 -4.52
C MET A 174 16.17 1.24 -5.18
N GLU A 175 16.31 2.30 -4.40
CA GLU A 175 16.84 3.57 -4.92
C GLU A 175 18.29 3.41 -5.39
N ASN A 176 19.15 2.76 -4.63
CA ASN A 176 20.52 2.51 -5.03
C ASN A 176 20.63 1.73 -6.35
N LYS A 177 19.75 0.75 -6.55
CA LYS A 177 19.81 -0.10 -7.76
C LYS A 177 19.11 0.50 -8.97
N PHE A 178 18.00 1.20 -8.79
CA PHE A 178 17.08 1.51 -9.88
C PHE A 178 16.90 3.00 -10.16
N THR A 179 17.47 3.90 -9.37
CA THR A 179 17.31 5.35 -9.56
C THR A 179 17.74 5.80 -10.96
N ASN A 180 18.83 5.25 -11.49
CA ASN A 180 19.44 5.70 -12.74
C ASN A 180 19.14 4.79 -13.95
N ILE A 181 18.23 3.84 -13.82
CA ILE A 181 17.88 2.92 -14.93
C ILE A 181 16.75 3.53 -15.77
N PRO A 182 16.95 3.83 -17.06
CA PRO A 182 15.91 4.29 -17.96
C PRO A 182 14.78 3.28 -18.07
N ILE A 183 13.54 3.76 -18.17
CA ILE A 183 12.35 2.92 -18.27
C ILE A 183 11.65 3.18 -19.58
N THR A 184 11.37 2.13 -20.33
CA THR A 184 10.52 2.22 -21.55
C THR A 184 9.09 1.85 -21.19
N ARG A 185 8.17 2.77 -21.44
CA ARG A 185 6.73 2.58 -21.21
C ARG A 185 5.95 2.83 -22.49
N LYS A 186 4.89 2.05 -22.68
CA LYS A 186 3.92 2.31 -23.74
C LYS A 186 3.01 3.45 -23.31
N ASP A 187 2.92 4.48 -24.13
CA ASP A 187 1.93 5.55 -23.97
C ASP A 187 0.56 5.00 -24.36
N HIS A 188 -0.40 5.05 -23.44
CA HIS A 188 -1.74 4.50 -23.67
C HIS A 188 -2.58 5.31 -24.64
N LYS A 189 -2.25 6.59 -24.88
CA LYS A 189 -2.96 7.46 -25.81
C LYS A 189 -2.47 7.28 -27.24
N THR A 190 -1.15 7.24 -27.41
CA THR A 190 -0.52 7.16 -28.73
C THR A 190 -0.17 5.74 -29.17
N GLY A 191 -0.13 4.80 -28.25
CA GLY A 191 0.33 3.43 -28.48
C GLY A 191 1.83 3.27 -28.67
N LEU A 192 2.59 4.37 -28.69
CA LEU A 192 4.03 4.40 -28.92
C LEU A 192 4.79 4.11 -27.63
N TYR A 193 6.00 3.56 -27.77
CA TYR A 193 6.91 3.38 -26.65
C TYR A 193 7.72 4.64 -26.40
N LYS A 194 7.69 5.14 -25.17
CA LYS A 194 8.46 6.31 -24.74
C LYS A 194 9.47 5.89 -23.66
N THR A 195 10.72 6.30 -23.85
CA THR A 195 11.74 6.16 -22.82
C THR A 195 11.64 7.33 -21.85
N ILE A 196 11.54 7.02 -20.58
CA ILE A 196 11.54 7.98 -19.47
C ILE A 196 12.93 7.91 -18.83
N ASN A 197 13.61 9.04 -18.80
CA ASN A 197 14.97 9.14 -18.30
C ASN A 197 14.99 9.36 -16.78
N PRO A 198 16.02 8.85 -16.09
CA PRO A 198 16.25 9.07 -14.67
C PRO A 198 16.61 10.54 -14.35
N PRO A 199 16.71 10.90 -13.06
CA PRO A 199 16.65 10.01 -11.91
C PRO A 199 15.22 9.66 -11.47
N PHE A 200 15.02 8.44 -10.97
CA PHE A 200 13.77 8.01 -10.37
C PHE A 200 13.95 7.85 -8.87
N LYS A 201 13.10 8.50 -8.10
CA LYS A 201 13.07 8.40 -6.64
C LYS A 201 11.64 8.17 -6.17
N PHE A 202 11.47 7.56 -5.01
CA PHE A 202 10.16 7.42 -4.38
C PHE A 202 9.55 8.80 -4.08
N PHE A 203 10.34 9.73 -3.56
CA PHE A 203 9.95 11.12 -3.44
C PHE A 203 10.50 11.94 -4.62
N ARG A 204 9.75 12.96 -5.00
CA ARG A 204 10.07 13.78 -6.19
C ARG A 204 11.44 14.43 -6.12
N ASP A 205 11.73 15.07 -4.99
CA ASP A 205 12.88 15.96 -4.82
C ASP A 205 13.75 15.58 -3.60
N LEU A 206 13.37 14.53 -2.87
CA LEU A 206 14.02 14.10 -1.64
C LEU A 206 14.68 12.73 -1.82
N ASN A 207 15.82 12.58 -1.19
CA ASN A 207 16.39 11.26 -0.95
C ASN A 207 15.69 10.66 0.27
N LEU A 208 14.80 9.71 0.05
CA LEU A 208 13.95 9.11 1.09
C LEU A 208 14.72 8.77 2.38
N THR A 209 15.91 8.20 2.23
CA THR A 209 16.65 7.69 3.38
C THR A 209 17.41 8.77 4.13
N ASP A 210 17.99 9.71 3.43
CA ASP A 210 18.85 10.72 4.05
C ASP A 210 18.02 11.85 4.66
N ASP A 211 17.00 12.32 3.95
CA ASP A 211 16.14 13.40 4.43
C ASP A 211 15.24 12.95 5.59
N ILE A 212 14.66 11.76 5.50
CA ILE A 212 13.87 11.18 6.59
C ILE A 212 14.76 10.87 7.81
N ALA A 213 15.96 10.34 7.59
CA ALA A 213 16.91 10.08 8.66
C ALA A 213 17.36 11.37 9.35
N LYS A 214 17.56 12.47 8.61
CA LYS A 214 17.85 13.80 9.15
C LYS A 214 16.70 14.30 9.98
N MET A 215 15.48 14.33 9.43
CA MET A 215 14.29 14.78 10.15
C MET A 215 14.01 13.96 11.42
N SER A 216 14.31 12.66 11.42
CA SER A 216 14.09 11.82 12.60
C SER A 216 14.93 12.21 13.81
N LYS A 217 16.02 12.97 13.60
CA LYS A 217 16.89 13.52 14.67
C LYS A 217 16.43 14.88 15.18
N GLU A 218 15.55 15.55 14.46
CA GLU A 218 14.99 16.83 14.84
C GLU A 218 13.89 16.65 15.88
N ASN A 219 13.59 17.71 16.65
CA ASN A 219 12.42 17.71 17.52
C ASN A 219 11.17 17.96 16.69
N PHE A 220 10.28 17.00 16.65
CA PHE A 220 8.98 17.12 16.01
C PHE A 220 7.91 16.43 16.85
N GLU A 221 6.68 16.89 16.71
CA GLU A 221 5.53 16.30 17.36
C GLU A 221 5.25 14.92 16.74
N THR A 222 5.29 13.87 17.57
CA THR A 222 5.00 12.50 17.12
C THR A 222 3.51 12.38 16.79
N PRO A 223 3.14 11.82 15.62
CA PRO A 223 1.75 11.57 15.29
C PRO A 223 1.07 10.70 16.35
N LEU A 224 -0.14 11.04 16.71
CA LEU A 224 -0.91 10.25 17.66
C LEU A 224 -1.22 8.87 17.08
N ASP A 225 -1.19 7.84 17.93
CA ASP A 225 -1.75 6.55 17.60
C ASP A 225 -3.27 6.58 17.80
N ASP A 226 -3.97 7.01 16.76
CA ASP A 226 -5.42 7.14 16.74
C ASP A 226 -6.15 5.93 16.16
N SER A 227 -5.45 4.83 15.94
CA SER A 227 -6.01 3.63 15.31
C SER A 227 -7.28 3.13 16.00
N ARG A 228 -7.43 3.40 17.28
CA ARG A 228 -8.55 3.00 18.14
C ARG A 228 -9.40 4.17 18.65
N ASN A 229 -9.07 5.38 18.22
CA ASN A 229 -9.80 6.57 18.67
C ASN A 229 -11.16 6.67 17.96
N ASN A 230 -12.25 6.71 18.74
CA ASN A 230 -13.60 6.86 18.23
C ASN A 230 -14.03 8.32 18.01
N ASN A 231 -13.29 9.27 18.59
CA ASN A 231 -13.57 10.72 18.48
C ASN A 231 -13.01 11.31 17.18
N TYR A 232 -12.74 10.47 16.22
CA TYR A 232 -12.24 10.84 14.93
C TYR A 232 -13.26 11.68 14.16
N GLN A 233 -12.88 12.88 13.77
CA GLN A 233 -13.61 13.68 12.79
C GLN A 233 -12.80 13.69 11.50
N HIS A 234 -13.42 13.24 10.42
CA HIS A 234 -12.86 13.39 9.09
C HIS A 234 -12.91 14.88 8.74
N SER A 235 -11.77 15.54 8.72
CA SER A 235 -11.69 16.91 8.24
C SER A 235 -11.83 16.92 6.73
N ILE A 236 -12.97 17.38 6.23
CA ILE A 236 -13.24 17.57 4.80
C ILE A 236 -12.44 18.76 4.25
N LEU A 237 -11.91 19.59 5.11
CA LEU A 237 -11.15 20.80 4.77
C LEU A 237 -9.65 20.55 4.87
N HIS A 238 -9.10 19.87 3.88
CA HIS A 238 -7.67 19.84 3.66
C HIS A 238 -7.28 20.94 2.69
N ASP A 239 -6.58 21.94 3.20
CA ASP A 239 -5.92 22.97 2.40
C ASP A 239 -4.60 22.48 1.74
N GLY A 240 -4.33 21.17 1.80
CA GLY A 240 -3.13 20.55 1.24
C GLY A 240 -1.86 20.73 2.06
N THR A 241 -1.88 21.43 3.17
CA THR A 241 -0.69 21.70 3.99
C THR A 241 -0.53 20.74 5.15
N GLU A 242 -1.60 20.07 5.59
CA GLU A 242 -1.56 19.05 6.64
C GLU A 242 -2.02 17.67 6.17
N LEU A 243 -1.13 16.96 5.50
CA LEU A 243 -1.23 15.51 5.31
C LEU A 243 -1.11 14.73 6.63
N ASP A 244 -1.07 15.45 7.75
CA ASP A 244 -0.97 14.92 9.10
C ASP A 244 -2.32 14.76 9.79
N SER A 245 -3.39 14.75 9.03
CA SER A 245 -4.64 14.34 9.63
C SER A 245 -4.41 12.98 10.27
N THR A 246 -4.76 12.89 11.52
CA THR A 246 -4.67 11.74 12.43
C THR A 246 -5.31 10.45 11.88
N ASN A 247 -5.65 10.46 10.64
CA ASN A 247 -6.49 9.52 9.94
C ASN A 247 -5.64 8.57 9.17
N GLY A 248 -5.40 7.43 9.75
CA GLY A 248 -4.79 6.33 9.04
C GLY A 248 -5.36 6.22 7.63
N CYS A 249 -4.64 6.66 6.63
CA CYS A 249 -4.92 6.46 5.21
C CYS A 249 -5.94 7.36 4.50
N ILE A 250 -5.96 8.65 4.72
CA ILE A 250 -6.29 9.57 3.62
C ILE A 250 -5.27 9.42 2.48
N GLU A 251 -4.08 8.99 2.81
CA GLU A 251 -3.04 8.54 1.89
C GLU A 251 -3.40 7.22 1.21
N SER A 252 -4.68 7.01 0.96
CA SER A 252 -5.15 5.79 0.34
C SER A 252 -4.48 5.61 -1.00
N CYS A 253 -3.95 4.45 -1.17
CA CYS A 253 -3.79 3.91 -2.50
C CYS A 253 -5.09 4.16 -3.25
N ASP A 254 -5.02 4.93 -4.34
CA ASP A 254 -6.18 5.15 -5.19
C ASP A 254 -6.90 3.82 -5.37
N VAL A 255 -8.18 3.84 -5.13
CA VAL A 255 -9.01 2.69 -5.37
C VAL A 255 -8.98 2.48 -6.88
N PHE A 256 -8.49 1.38 -7.34
CA PHE A 256 -8.14 0.91 -8.68
C PHE A 256 -8.88 1.50 -9.88
#